data_287e50623bd3b3df83f0c4d5e5bef24f
#
_entry.id   287e50623bd3b3df83f0c4d5e5bef24f
#
_cell.length_a   1.000
_cell.length_b   1.000
_cell.length_c   1.000
_cell.angle_alpha   90.00
_cell.angle_beta   90.00
_cell.angle_gamma   90.00
#
_symmetry.space_group_name_H-M   'P 1'
#
loop_
_entity.id
_entity.type
_entity.pdbx_description
1 polymer ?
#
loop_
_entity_poly.entity_id
_entity_poly.type
_entity_poly.pdbx_seq_one_letter_code
_entity_poly.pdbx_strand_id
1 'polypeptide(L)'
;MNSGDYKYIWQASDWPNWRFDLAALAGPMAEVSRAQGLLMGRLADVGMALRDQASLAALTEDVVKTSEIEGEQLNVESVRSSIARRLGVDIDALAPVDRRVEGVVEMVLDATANCQALVSRERLFGWHAALFPTGYSGLSKINVGGWRDDATGTMQVVSGPIGRQRVHFEAPPADRLETETSRFLDWLNGTSNEPPLLKAGLGHLWFVTLHPFDDGNGRIARAIGDLLLARADGSPQRFYSLSAQIQRERKAYYDILERTQKRSMDVTEWLAWFLDTLHRALDHAQHTLDAVLTKARFWQRWATTPLNERQVKLLNKVLDGFEGKLTSSKWAAIAKCSPDTALRDINDLLTRGVLRKSDAGGRSTSYELNDLPE
;
A
#
# COMPACT_ATOMS: atom_id res chain seq x y z
N MET A 1 -8.51 38.79 -2.09
CA MET A 1 -7.59 38.98 -3.26
C MET A 1 -8.09 38.04 -4.35
N ASN A 2 -8.33 38.57 -5.54
CA ASN A 2 -8.94 37.84 -6.64
C ASN A 2 -8.18 36.53 -6.92
N SER A 3 -8.92 35.42 -7.01
CA SER A 3 -8.44 34.20 -7.65
C SER A 3 -8.07 34.57 -9.08
N GLY A 4 -6.76 34.68 -9.34
CA GLY A 4 -6.24 34.98 -10.66
C GLY A 4 -6.70 33.92 -11.65
N ASP A 5 -6.77 34.29 -12.90
CA ASP A 5 -7.26 33.55 -14.07
C ASP A 5 -6.32 32.41 -14.44
N TYR A 6 -6.04 31.45 -13.49
CA TYR A 6 -5.22 30.28 -13.78
C TYR A 6 -6.07 29.00 -13.75
N LYS A 7 -5.72 28.07 -14.62
CA LYS A 7 -6.46 26.81 -14.78
C LYS A 7 -5.96 25.72 -13.82
N TYR A 8 -4.67 25.76 -13.50
CA TYR A 8 -4.02 24.76 -12.66
C TYR A 8 -3.20 25.41 -11.55
N ILE A 9 -3.17 24.78 -10.39
CA ILE A 9 -2.56 25.28 -9.16
C ILE A 9 -1.09 25.74 -9.33
N TRP A 10 -0.30 25.03 -10.15
CA TRP A 10 1.10 25.37 -10.42
C TRP A 10 1.29 26.66 -11.22
N GLN A 11 0.23 27.22 -11.81
CA GLN A 11 0.23 28.51 -12.52
C GLN A 11 -0.01 29.69 -11.59
N ALA A 12 -0.37 29.43 -10.33
CA ALA A 12 -0.62 30.48 -9.35
C ALA A 12 0.68 31.25 -9.06
N SER A 13 0.57 32.58 -8.88
CA SER A 13 1.74 33.43 -8.59
C SER A 13 2.40 33.14 -7.25
N ASP A 14 1.65 32.55 -6.33
CA ASP A 14 2.09 32.15 -4.99
C ASP A 14 2.45 30.63 -4.90
N TRP A 15 2.51 29.91 -6.02
CA TRP A 15 2.99 28.54 -6.10
C TRP A 15 4.46 28.41 -5.66
N PRO A 16 4.82 27.42 -4.81
CA PRO A 16 4.02 26.41 -4.10
C PRO A 16 3.77 26.76 -2.62
N ASN A 17 3.37 27.98 -2.32
CA ASN A 17 3.10 28.41 -0.95
C ASN A 17 1.73 27.86 -0.49
N TRP A 18 1.73 26.62 -0.02
CA TRP A 18 0.54 25.92 0.42
C TRP A 18 -0.14 26.62 1.58
N ARG A 19 -1.48 26.71 1.52
CA ARG A 19 -2.33 27.17 2.63
C ARG A 19 -3.25 26.04 3.05
N PHE A 20 -3.49 25.91 4.35
CA PHE A 20 -4.43 24.97 4.91
C PHE A 20 -4.94 25.46 6.27
N ASP A 21 -6.15 25.08 6.61
CA ASP A 21 -6.76 25.38 7.90
C ASP A 21 -6.34 24.32 8.92
N LEU A 22 -5.35 24.67 9.77
CA LEU A 22 -4.83 23.80 10.80
C LEU A 22 -5.88 23.45 11.86
N ALA A 23 -6.82 24.35 12.15
CA ALA A 23 -7.88 24.09 13.11
C ALA A 23 -8.86 23.03 12.60
N ALA A 24 -9.22 23.08 11.31
CA ALA A 24 -10.04 22.05 10.66
C ALA A 24 -9.34 20.68 10.60
N LEU A 25 -8.02 20.65 10.49
CA LEU A 25 -7.23 19.42 10.40
C LEU A 25 -6.82 18.82 11.76
N ALA A 26 -6.97 19.56 12.86
CA ALA A 26 -6.52 19.14 14.19
C ALA A 26 -7.20 17.83 14.67
N GLY A 27 -8.52 17.74 14.47
CA GLY A 27 -9.28 16.52 14.80
C GLY A 27 -8.80 15.30 14.01
N PRO A 28 -8.81 15.32 12.66
CA PRO A 28 -8.28 14.24 11.82
C PRO A 28 -6.85 13.85 12.16
N MET A 29 -5.94 14.80 12.42
CA MET A 29 -4.56 14.49 12.83
C MET A 29 -4.52 13.74 14.17
N ALA A 30 -5.34 14.15 15.15
CA ALA A 30 -5.40 13.49 16.44
C ALA A 30 -5.90 12.04 16.31
N GLU A 31 -6.91 11.78 15.47
CA GLU A 31 -7.43 10.43 15.21
C GLU A 31 -6.36 9.54 14.56
N VAL A 32 -5.65 10.04 13.55
CA VAL A 32 -4.53 9.32 12.92
C VAL A 32 -3.44 9.00 13.95
N SER A 33 -3.01 10.01 14.73
CA SER A 33 -1.95 9.82 15.74
C SER A 33 -2.36 8.81 16.81
N ARG A 34 -3.63 8.81 17.23
CA ARG A 34 -4.19 7.82 18.16
C ARG A 34 -4.15 6.41 17.55
N ALA A 35 -4.60 6.26 16.30
CA ALA A 35 -4.62 4.98 15.61
C ALA A 35 -3.19 4.43 15.38
N GLN A 36 -2.23 5.29 15.01
CA GLN A 36 -0.81 4.93 14.91
C GLN A 36 -0.25 4.47 16.26
N GLY A 37 -0.48 5.25 17.33
CA GLY A 37 -0.02 4.91 18.67
C GLY A 37 -0.57 3.57 19.15
N LEU A 38 -1.86 3.29 18.89
CA LEU A 38 -2.48 2.02 19.24
C LEU A 38 -1.86 0.84 18.46
N LEU A 39 -1.69 0.98 17.15
CA LEU A 39 -1.07 -0.06 16.31
C LEU A 39 0.37 -0.35 16.75
N MET A 40 1.17 0.69 16.95
CA MET A 40 2.58 0.55 17.37
C MET A 40 2.70 -0.01 18.79
N GLY A 41 1.83 0.38 19.72
CA GLY A 41 1.76 -0.18 21.07
C GLY A 41 1.47 -1.69 21.04
N ARG A 42 0.49 -2.12 20.28
CA ARG A 42 0.17 -3.54 20.11
C ARG A 42 1.31 -4.35 19.49
N LEU A 43 2.03 -3.74 18.53
CA LEU A 43 3.20 -4.37 17.89
C LEU A 43 4.42 -4.43 18.83
N ALA A 44 4.55 -3.53 19.79
CA ALA A 44 5.62 -3.58 20.78
C ALA A 44 5.52 -4.81 21.69
N ASP A 45 4.31 -5.28 21.95
CA ASP A 45 4.03 -6.43 22.84
C ASP A 45 4.17 -7.79 22.14
N VAL A 46 4.35 -7.82 20.81
CA VAL A 46 4.53 -9.07 20.07
C VAL A 46 6.00 -9.32 19.74
N GLY A 47 6.40 -10.61 19.67
CA GLY A 47 7.76 -10.99 19.32
C GLY A 47 8.16 -10.59 17.88
N MET A 48 9.48 -10.48 17.65
CA MET A 48 10.05 -10.05 16.37
C MET A 48 9.49 -10.81 15.16
N ALA A 49 9.38 -12.13 15.24
CA ALA A 49 8.87 -12.94 14.14
C ALA A 49 7.45 -12.54 13.70
N LEU A 50 6.56 -12.18 14.62
CA LEU A 50 5.21 -11.73 14.31
C LEU A 50 5.19 -10.31 13.75
N ARG A 51 6.07 -9.43 14.25
CA ARG A 51 6.26 -8.10 13.68
C ARG A 51 6.73 -8.17 12.23
N ASP A 52 7.70 -9.03 11.95
CA ASP A 52 8.23 -9.24 10.60
C ASP A 52 7.15 -9.80 9.66
N GLN A 53 6.32 -10.73 10.12
CA GLN A 53 5.17 -11.22 9.36
C GLN A 53 4.12 -10.13 9.10
N ALA A 54 3.81 -9.29 10.08
CA ALA A 54 2.89 -8.16 9.91
C ALA A 54 3.45 -7.12 8.93
N SER A 55 4.75 -6.81 9.01
CA SER A 55 5.43 -5.92 8.08
C SER A 55 5.46 -6.49 6.66
N LEU A 56 5.78 -7.78 6.51
CA LEU A 56 5.73 -8.48 5.22
C LEU A 56 4.35 -8.42 4.59
N ALA A 57 3.29 -8.62 5.38
CA ALA A 57 1.92 -8.53 4.89
C ALA A 57 1.56 -7.12 4.40
N ALA A 58 1.84 -6.09 5.21
CA ALA A 58 1.57 -4.70 4.87
C ALA A 58 2.33 -4.23 3.63
N LEU A 59 3.63 -4.54 3.53
CA LEU A 59 4.46 -4.18 2.37
C LEU A 59 4.05 -4.95 1.11
N THR A 60 3.64 -6.21 1.24
CA THR A 60 3.12 -6.99 0.11
C THR A 60 1.85 -6.33 -0.44
N GLU A 61 0.92 -5.98 0.44
CA GLU A 61 -0.30 -5.29 0.06
C GLU A 61 0.01 -3.94 -0.59
N ASP A 62 0.94 -3.16 -0.05
CA ASP A 62 1.30 -1.84 -0.58
C ASP A 62 1.87 -1.91 -2.00
N VAL A 63 2.84 -2.80 -2.25
CA VAL A 63 3.45 -3.03 -3.57
C VAL A 63 2.42 -3.49 -4.60
N VAL A 64 1.54 -4.42 -4.24
CA VAL A 64 0.49 -4.91 -5.13
C VAL A 64 -0.49 -3.77 -5.46
N LYS A 65 -0.96 -3.07 -4.43
CA LYS A 65 -2.03 -2.06 -4.61
C LYS A 65 -1.52 -0.77 -5.25
N THR A 66 -0.29 -0.35 -4.99
CA THR A 66 0.28 0.80 -5.73
C THR A 66 0.37 0.54 -7.24
N SER A 67 0.60 -0.71 -7.66
CA SER A 67 0.59 -1.10 -9.07
C SER A 67 -0.83 -1.23 -9.64
N GLU A 68 -1.77 -1.78 -8.88
CA GLU A 68 -3.18 -1.90 -9.28
C GLU A 68 -3.86 -0.53 -9.49
N ILE A 69 -3.49 0.51 -8.72
CA ILE A 69 -3.98 1.88 -8.93
C ILE A 69 -3.68 2.34 -10.35
N GLU A 70 -2.51 2.01 -10.88
CA GLU A 70 -2.09 2.34 -12.25
C GLU A 70 -2.55 1.32 -13.31
N GLY A 71 -3.33 0.32 -12.90
CA GLY A 71 -3.87 -0.71 -13.80
C GLY A 71 -2.93 -1.88 -14.07
N GLU A 72 -1.81 -1.98 -13.37
CA GLU A 72 -0.88 -3.11 -13.45
C GLU A 72 -1.20 -4.16 -12.38
N GLN A 73 -1.28 -5.43 -12.78
CA GLN A 73 -1.47 -6.54 -11.85
C GLN A 73 -0.16 -7.29 -11.64
N LEU A 74 0.31 -7.32 -10.41
CA LEU A 74 1.48 -8.09 -9.99
C LEU A 74 1.03 -9.41 -9.34
N ASN A 75 1.85 -10.45 -9.51
CA ASN A 75 1.63 -11.71 -8.81
C ASN A 75 1.97 -11.56 -7.32
N VAL A 76 0.98 -11.75 -6.45
CA VAL A 76 1.08 -11.54 -5.00
C VAL A 76 2.17 -12.42 -4.37
N GLU A 77 2.26 -13.69 -4.78
CA GLU A 77 3.26 -14.63 -4.25
C GLU A 77 4.69 -14.23 -4.67
N SER A 78 4.87 -13.70 -5.89
CA SER A 78 6.15 -13.16 -6.35
C SER A 78 6.55 -11.93 -5.56
N VAL A 79 5.62 -10.99 -5.31
CA VAL A 79 5.84 -9.79 -4.49
C VAL A 79 6.24 -10.20 -3.07
N ARG A 80 5.44 -11.07 -2.43
CA ARG A 80 5.71 -11.57 -1.09
C ARG A 80 7.08 -12.23 -0.98
N SER A 81 7.46 -13.05 -1.97
CA SER A 81 8.74 -13.74 -2.02
C SER A 81 9.93 -12.78 -2.19
N SER A 82 9.77 -11.72 -2.99
CA SER A 82 10.80 -10.69 -3.16
C SER A 82 11.03 -9.93 -1.86
N ILE A 83 9.95 -9.49 -1.21
CA ILE A 83 10.04 -8.75 0.06
C ILE A 83 10.62 -9.63 1.16
N ALA A 84 10.13 -10.87 1.32
CA ALA A 84 10.60 -11.81 2.34
C ALA A 84 12.11 -12.04 2.25
N ARG A 85 12.64 -12.25 1.03
CA ARG A 85 14.11 -12.39 0.80
C ARG A 85 14.88 -11.15 1.27
N ARG A 86 14.39 -9.94 0.99
CA ARG A 86 15.07 -8.68 1.32
C ARG A 86 15.01 -8.36 2.82
N LEU A 87 13.92 -8.76 3.49
CA LEU A 87 13.75 -8.59 4.94
C LEU A 87 14.36 -9.74 5.76
N GLY A 88 14.80 -10.82 5.13
CA GLY A 88 15.27 -12.02 5.85
C GLY A 88 14.14 -12.76 6.59
N VAL A 89 12.90 -12.63 6.13
CA VAL A 89 11.73 -13.30 6.72
C VAL A 89 11.59 -14.67 6.07
N ASP A 90 11.55 -15.71 6.90
CA ASP A 90 11.31 -17.07 6.44
C ASP A 90 9.85 -17.28 6.05
N ILE A 91 9.63 -17.86 4.86
CA ILE A 91 8.31 -18.24 4.35
C ILE A 91 8.40 -19.65 3.73
N ASP A 92 7.31 -20.40 3.84
CA ASP A 92 7.25 -21.82 3.49
C ASP A 92 7.71 -22.16 2.04
N ALA A 93 7.45 -21.25 1.08
CA ALA A 93 7.85 -21.45 -0.32
C ALA A 93 8.09 -20.10 -1.01
N LEU A 94 9.18 -20.02 -1.75
CA LEU A 94 9.54 -18.87 -2.57
C LEU A 94 9.03 -19.05 -4.00
N ALA A 95 8.24 -18.09 -4.49
CA ALA A 95 7.83 -18.03 -5.88
C ALA A 95 8.92 -17.38 -6.76
N PRO A 96 8.95 -17.68 -8.06
CA PRO A 96 9.76 -16.94 -9.03
C PRO A 96 9.37 -15.46 -9.05
N VAL A 97 10.37 -14.60 -9.22
CA VAL A 97 10.17 -13.14 -9.24
C VAL A 97 10.69 -12.58 -10.56
N ASP A 98 9.87 -11.77 -11.22
CA ASP A 98 10.26 -11.06 -12.42
C ASP A 98 10.83 -9.66 -12.12
N ARG A 99 11.46 -9.03 -13.14
CA ARG A 99 12.11 -7.72 -12.97
C ARG A 99 11.16 -6.58 -12.66
N ARG A 100 9.88 -6.68 -13.05
CA ARG A 100 8.89 -5.63 -12.76
C ARG A 100 8.53 -5.66 -11.29
N VAL A 101 8.30 -6.85 -10.74
CA VAL A 101 8.08 -7.03 -9.30
C VAL A 101 9.26 -6.52 -8.50
N GLU A 102 10.50 -6.92 -8.89
CA GLU A 102 11.72 -6.47 -8.21
C GLU A 102 11.83 -4.95 -8.17
N GLY A 103 11.53 -4.26 -9.27
CA GLY A 103 11.64 -2.80 -9.35
C GLY A 103 10.65 -2.06 -8.44
N VAL A 104 9.39 -2.49 -8.38
CA VAL A 104 8.41 -1.87 -7.47
C VAL A 104 8.75 -2.17 -6.02
N VAL A 105 9.16 -3.40 -5.69
CA VAL A 105 9.60 -3.78 -4.34
C VAL A 105 10.81 -2.96 -3.92
N GLU A 106 11.81 -2.79 -4.80
CA GLU A 106 13.00 -1.99 -4.51
C GLU A 106 12.65 -0.54 -4.16
N MET A 107 11.81 0.10 -4.96
CA MET A 107 11.37 1.49 -4.71
C MET A 107 10.65 1.61 -3.35
N VAL A 108 9.69 0.74 -3.05
CA VAL A 108 8.90 0.81 -1.81
C VAL A 108 9.78 0.53 -0.59
N LEU A 109 10.66 -0.46 -0.65
CA LEU A 109 11.56 -0.77 0.46
C LEU A 109 12.62 0.32 0.64
N ASP A 110 13.18 0.88 -0.43
CA ASP A 110 14.12 2.00 -0.30
C ASP A 110 13.42 3.23 0.32
N ALA A 111 12.20 3.56 -0.12
CA ALA A 111 11.45 4.68 0.43
C ALA A 111 11.20 4.53 1.94
N THR A 112 10.85 3.34 2.41
CA THR A 112 10.50 3.09 3.81
C THR A 112 11.71 2.80 4.68
N ALA A 113 12.56 1.85 4.30
CA ALA A 113 13.73 1.45 5.09
C ALA A 113 14.81 2.55 5.15
N ASN A 114 15.01 3.28 4.05
CA ASN A 114 15.97 4.38 3.95
C ASN A 114 15.29 5.76 4.08
N CYS A 115 14.20 5.86 4.84
CA CYS A 115 13.41 7.09 4.95
C CYS A 115 14.19 8.29 5.46
N GLN A 116 15.21 8.10 6.30
CA GLN A 116 16.05 9.18 6.84
C GLN A 116 17.10 9.69 5.84
N ALA A 117 17.44 8.93 4.80
CA ALA A 117 18.37 9.38 3.78
C ALA A 117 17.75 10.49 2.94
N LEU A 118 18.60 11.42 2.46
CA LEU A 118 18.16 12.50 1.59
C LEU A 118 17.55 11.93 0.29
N VAL A 119 16.48 12.56 -0.15
CA VAL A 119 15.92 12.28 -1.47
C VAL A 119 16.62 13.20 -2.46
N SER A 120 17.46 12.63 -3.31
CA SER A 120 18.14 13.33 -4.39
C SER A 120 17.47 13.06 -5.73
N ARG A 121 17.84 13.82 -6.74
CA ARG A 121 17.46 13.56 -8.13
C ARG A 121 17.85 12.16 -8.57
N GLU A 122 19.09 11.75 -8.27
CA GLU A 122 19.61 10.42 -8.62
C GLU A 122 18.81 9.29 -7.96
N ARG A 123 18.34 9.50 -6.71
CA ARG A 123 17.48 8.54 -6.02
C ARG A 123 16.12 8.40 -6.71
N LEU A 124 15.52 9.52 -7.11
CA LEU A 124 14.26 9.50 -7.88
C LEU A 124 14.46 8.86 -9.26
N PHE A 125 15.57 9.12 -9.93
CA PHE A 125 15.93 8.49 -11.20
C PHE A 125 16.16 6.99 -11.05
N GLY A 126 16.78 6.55 -9.93
CA GLY A 126 16.93 5.14 -9.58
C GLY A 126 15.58 4.45 -9.40
N TRP A 127 14.65 5.05 -8.65
CA TRP A 127 13.29 4.52 -8.52
C TRP A 127 12.57 4.40 -9.87
N HIS A 128 12.66 5.44 -10.69
CA HIS A 128 12.07 5.43 -12.02
C HIS A 128 12.68 4.34 -12.91
N ALA A 129 14.00 4.19 -12.91
CA ALA A 129 14.69 3.13 -13.67
C ALA A 129 14.30 1.73 -13.19
N ALA A 130 14.12 1.55 -11.89
CA ALA A 130 13.65 0.28 -11.32
C ALA A 130 12.22 -0.07 -11.77
N LEU A 131 11.33 0.92 -11.87
CA LEU A 131 9.96 0.72 -12.38
C LEU A 131 9.91 0.33 -13.86
N PHE A 132 10.86 0.82 -14.67
CA PHE A 132 10.88 0.65 -16.13
C PHE A 132 12.18 0.04 -16.64
N PRO A 133 12.52 -1.20 -16.22
CA PRO A 133 13.82 -1.82 -16.56
C PRO A 133 14.02 -2.12 -18.05
N THR A 134 12.96 -2.05 -18.85
CA THR A 134 13.01 -2.26 -20.29
C THR A 134 13.10 -0.97 -21.11
N GLY A 135 12.91 0.19 -20.47
CA GLY A 135 12.82 1.47 -21.15
C GLY A 135 11.45 1.76 -21.79
N TYR A 136 10.44 0.95 -21.45
CA TYR A 136 9.10 1.08 -22.02
C TYR A 136 8.02 1.12 -20.95
N SER A 137 6.99 1.93 -21.18
CA SER A 137 5.70 1.88 -20.50
C SER A 137 4.66 1.37 -21.52
N GLY A 138 4.15 0.17 -21.27
CA GLY A 138 3.34 -0.52 -22.28
C GLY A 138 4.10 -0.69 -23.59
N LEU A 139 3.58 -0.06 -24.65
CA LEU A 139 4.22 -0.05 -25.99
C LEU A 139 5.05 1.20 -26.26
N SER A 140 4.98 2.22 -25.40
CA SER A 140 5.65 3.50 -25.59
C SER A 140 7.03 3.48 -24.99
N LYS A 141 8.04 3.91 -25.76
CA LYS A 141 9.38 4.18 -25.24
C LYS A 141 9.32 5.44 -24.40
N ILE A 142 9.93 5.41 -23.21
CA ILE A 142 9.98 6.52 -22.26
C ILE A 142 11.41 6.89 -21.91
N ASN A 143 11.61 8.13 -21.42
CA ASN A 143 12.89 8.60 -20.91
C ASN A 143 13.11 8.03 -19.49
N VAL A 144 13.88 6.94 -19.38
CA VAL A 144 14.12 6.27 -18.11
C VAL A 144 15.29 6.89 -17.35
N GLY A 145 15.09 7.17 -16.06
CA GLY A 145 16.12 7.73 -15.20
C GLY A 145 16.47 9.17 -15.56
N GLY A 146 15.52 9.92 -16.09
CA GLY A 146 15.63 11.34 -16.41
C GLY A 146 14.28 12.03 -16.36
N TRP A 147 14.25 13.36 -16.27
CA TRP A 147 13.00 14.09 -16.40
C TRP A 147 12.45 13.94 -17.82
N ARG A 148 11.12 13.97 -17.94
CA ARG A 148 10.45 14.03 -19.25
C ARG A 148 10.87 15.27 -20.01
N ASP A 149 10.79 15.21 -21.31
CA ASP A 149 10.77 16.37 -22.21
C ASP A 149 9.35 16.54 -22.79
N ASP A 150 9.07 17.68 -23.38
CA ASP A 150 7.79 17.95 -24.02
C ASP A 150 7.86 17.73 -25.56
N ALA A 151 8.75 16.82 -26.02
CA ALA A 151 8.98 16.57 -27.46
C ALA A 151 7.71 16.11 -28.19
N THR A 152 6.80 15.44 -27.48
CA THR A 152 5.50 14.96 -28.00
C THR A 152 4.32 15.83 -27.58
N GLY A 153 4.56 16.97 -26.95
CA GLY A 153 3.56 17.89 -26.40
C GLY A 153 3.56 17.95 -24.86
N THR A 154 2.77 18.86 -24.30
CA THR A 154 2.68 19.04 -22.85
C THR A 154 2.15 17.78 -22.15
N MET A 155 2.71 17.47 -20.98
CA MET A 155 2.27 16.34 -20.18
C MET A 155 0.85 16.55 -19.65
N GLN A 156 -0.05 15.64 -19.99
CA GLN A 156 -1.45 15.68 -19.59
C GLN A 156 -1.89 14.37 -18.95
N VAL A 157 -2.64 14.47 -17.86
CA VAL A 157 -3.37 13.34 -17.28
C VAL A 157 -4.73 13.26 -17.97
N VAL A 158 -4.96 12.19 -18.69
CA VAL A 158 -6.14 12.02 -19.54
C VAL A 158 -6.90 10.74 -19.20
N SER A 159 -8.20 10.72 -19.50
CA SER A 159 -9.03 9.50 -19.51
C SER A 159 -9.91 9.45 -20.75
N GLY A 160 -10.40 8.24 -21.06
CA GLY A 160 -11.24 7.99 -22.24
C GLY A 160 -10.47 7.48 -23.45
N PRO A 161 -11.20 7.03 -24.50
CA PRO A 161 -10.58 6.46 -25.69
C PRO A 161 -9.85 7.52 -26.53
N ILE A 162 -8.85 7.08 -27.28
CA ILE A 162 -8.09 7.93 -28.23
C ILE A 162 -9.06 8.71 -29.13
N GLY A 163 -8.84 10.03 -29.22
CA GLY A 163 -9.68 10.96 -30.02
C GLY A 163 -10.92 11.49 -29.28
N ARG A 164 -11.23 11.00 -28.05
CA ARG A 164 -12.29 11.51 -27.17
C ARG A 164 -11.78 11.62 -25.72
N GLN A 165 -10.53 11.97 -25.55
CA GLN A 165 -9.90 12.09 -24.24
C GLN A 165 -10.40 13.31 -23.50
N ARG A 166 -10.68 13.12 -22.21
CA ARG A 166 -10.90 14.21 -21.23
C ARG A 166 -9.57 14.50 -20.55
N VAL A 167 -9.11 15.76 -20.62
CA VAL A 167 -7.95 16.23 -19.89
C VAL A 167 -8.37 16.59 -18.47
N HIS A 168 -7.83 15.86 -17.51
CA HIS A 168 -8.04 16.10 -16.09
C HIS A 168 -7.08 17.13 -15.54
N PHE A 169 -5.82 17.03 -15.94
CA PHE A 169 -4.74 17.89 -15.45
C PHE A 169 -3.69 18.07 -16.55
N GLU A 170 -3.03 19.21 -16.55
CA GLU A 170 -1.84 19.51 -17.36
C GLU A 170 -0.72 19.93 -16.43
N ALA A 171 0.39 19.23 -16.51
CA ALA A 171 1.55 19.43 -15.65
C ALA A 171 2.37 20.67 -16.09
N PRO A 172 3.26 21.20 -15.24
CA PRO A 172 4.22 22.24 -15.62
C PRO A 172 5.03 21.84 -16.85
N PRO A 173 5.37 22.76 -17.75
CA PRO A 173 6.18 22.45 -18.94
C PRO A 173 7.57 21.93 -18.55
N ALA A 174 8.18 21.13 -19.42
CA ALA A 174 9.43 20.43 -19.15
C ALA A 174 10.61 21.35 -18.82
N ASP A 175 10.66 22.55 -19.41
CA ASP A 175 11.70 23.55 -19.15
C ASP A 175 11.69 24.10 -17.71
N ARG A 176 10.57 23.94 -16.98
CA ARG A 176 10.47 24.31 -15.57
C ARG A 176 10.87 23.19 -14.60
N LEU A 177 10.93 21.93 -15.06
CA LEU A 177 11.07 20.78 -14.17
C LEU A 177 12.34 20.81 -13.33
N GLU A 178 13.47 21.22 -13.90
CA GLU A 178 14.74 21.30 -13.15
C GLU A 178 14.62 22.24 -11.93
N THR A 179 14.03 23.42 -12.13
CA THR A 179 13.83 24.38 -11.04
C THR A 179 12.77 23.92 -10.05
N GLU A 180 11.64 23.43 -10.53
CA GLU A 180 10.52 23.03 -9.68
C GLU A 180 10.86 21.78 -8.85
N THR A 181 11.56 20.81 -9.43
CA THR A 181 12.00 19.61 -8.71
C THR A 181 13.11 19.94 -7.71
N SER A 182 14.02 20.87 -8.00
CA SER A 182 15.00 21.34 -7.02
C SER A 182 14.31 21.96 -5.81
N ARG A 183 13.35 22.86 -6.02
CA ARG A 183 12.55 23.48 -4.92
C ARG A 183 11.80 22.43 -4.10
N PHE A 184 11.21 21.45 -4.77
CA PHE A 184 10.54 20.35 -4.10
C PHE A 184 11.50 19.52 -3.23
N LEU A 185 12.68 19.16 -3.75
CA LEU A 185 13.69 18.38 -3.03
C LEU A 185 14.28 19.16 -1.83
N ASP A 186 14.51 20.45 -1.99
CA ASP A 186 14.97 21.32 -0.89
C ASP A 186 13.95 21.36 0.25
N TRP A 187 12.66 21.53 -0.07
CA TRP A 187 11.57 21.46 0.91
C TRP A 187 11.43 20.08 1.54
N LEU A 188 11.49 19.00 0.73
CA LEU A 188 11.32 17.62 1.18
C LEU A 188 12.38 17.22 2.21
N ASN A 189 13.63 17.62 1.97
CA ASN A 189 14.79 17.31 2.80
C ASN A 189 15.01 18.33 3.93
N GLY A 190 14.44 19.52 3.79
CA GLY A 190 14.60 20.60 4.77
C GLY A 190 13.76 20.40 6.03
N THR A 191 14.14 21.12 7.08
CA THR A 191 13.27 21.30 8.25
C THR A 191 12.08 22.15 7.84
N SER A 192 10.89 21.72 8.16
CA SER A 192 9.65 22.42 7.88
C SER A 192 8.82 22.60 9.14
N ASN A 193 7.98 23.62 9.18
CA ASN A 193 7.09 23.89 10.30
C ASN A 193 5.76 23.11 10.19
N GLU A 194 5.52 22.42 9.08
CA GLU A 194 4.31 21.62 8.89
C GLU A 194 4.34 20.37 9.78
N PRO A 195 3.21 20.01 10.40
CA PRO A 195 3.08 18.75 11.09
C PRO A 195 3.50 17.58 10.17
N PRO A 196 4.25 16.56 10.67
CA PRO A 196 4.80 15.49 9.84
C PRO A 196 3.76 14.76 8.98
N LEU A 197 2.56 14.52 9.51
CA LEU A 197 1.46 13.89 8.75
C LEU A 197 0.99 14.76 7.59
N LEU A 198 0.91 16.07 7.78
CA LEU A 198 0.54 17.01 6.72
C LEU A 198 1.65 17.13 5.68
N LYS A 199 2.92 17.11 6.11
CA LYS A 199 4.08 17.08 5.20
C LYS A 199 4.01 15.87 4.27
N ALA A 200 3.58 14.70 4.74
CA ALA A 200 3.40 13.51 3.90
C ALA A 200 2.33 13.73 2.82
N GLY A 201 1.18 14.28 3.19
CA GLY A 201 0.11 14.62 2.24
C GLY A 201 0.54 15.69 1.22
N LEU A 202 1.27 16.72 1.66
CA LEU A 202 1.81 17.77 0.80
C LEU A 202 2.85 17.23 -0.17
N GLY A 203 3.77 16.38 0.29
CA GLY A 203 4.81 15.78 -0.55
C GLY A 203 4.22 14.94 -1.67
N HIS A 204 3.21 14.14 -1.36
CA HIS A 204 2.45 13.38 -2.34
C HIS A 204 1.79 14.30 -3.38
N LEU A 205 1.01 15.30 -2.94
CA LEU A 205 0.31 16.23 -3.82
C LEU A 205 1.27 17.01 -4.70
N TRP A 206 2.36 17.53 -4.11
CA TRP A 206 3.33 18.35 -4.85
C TRP A 206 4.01 17.53 -5.94
N PHE A 207 4.51 16.34 -5.61
CA PHE A 207 5.17 15.50 -6.61
C PHE A 207 4.24 15.08 -7.76
N VAL A 208 3.01 14.65 -7.44
CA VAL A 208 2.03 14.26 -8.48
C VAL A 208 1.57 15.46 -9.31
N THR A 209 1.68 16.69 -8.78
CA THR A 209 1.40 17.92 -9.54
C THR A 209 2.56 18.30 -10.45
N LEU A 210 3.81 18.11 -10.05
CA LEU A 210 4.97 18.32 -10.92
C LEU A 210 4.98 17.33 -12.09
N HIS A 211 4.58 16.09 -11.84
CA HIS A 211 4.51 15.02 -12.85
C HIS A 211 5.78 14.93 -13.69
N PRO A 212 6.99 14.78 -13.05
CA PRO A 212 8.27 15.05 -13.71
C PRO A 212 8.75 13.93 -14.65
N PHE A 213 8.09 12.77 -14.67
CA PHE A 213 8.44 11.64 -15.53
C PHE A 213 7.39 11.41 -16.62
N ASP A 214 7.76 10.67 -17.67
CA ASP A 214 6.82 10.25 -18.73
C ASP A 214 5.73 9.32 -18.21
N ASP A 215 6.07 8.47 -17.23
CA ASP A 215 5.15 7.58 -16.51
C ASP A 215 5.69 7.26 -15.11
N GLY A 216 4.91 6.56 -14.27
CA GLY A 216 5.32 6.15 -12.91
C GLY A 216 5.18 7.23 -11.84
N ASN A 217 4.72 8.43 -12.19
CA ASN A 217 4.60 9.55 -11.26
C ASN A 217 3.68 9.22 -10.07
N GLY A 218 2.59 8.50 -10.29
CA GLY A 218 1.68 8.10 -9.23
C GLY A 218 2.34 7.14 -8.23
N ARG A 219 3.07 6.13 -8.71
CA ARG A 219 3.80 5.17 -7.86
C ARG A 219 4.88 5.87 -7.04
N ILE A 220 5.64 6.75 -7.66
CA ILE A 220 6.70 7.52 -6.98
C ILE A 220 6.09 8.52 -5.97
N ALA A 221 4.98 9.19 -6.30
CA ALA A 221 4.29 10.09 -5.37
C ALA A 221 3.82 9.34 -4.10
N ARG A 222 3.28 8.13 -4.25
CA ARG A 222 2.90 7.28 -3.12
C ARG A 222 4.12 6.84 -2.31
N ALA A 223 5.20 6.44 -2.97
CA ALA A 223 6.46 6.09 -2.30
C ALA A 223 7.05 7.29 -1.51
N ILE A 224 6.94 8.53 -2.03
CA ILE A 224 7.31 9.75 -1.29
C ILE A 224 6.39 9.96 -0.08
N GLY A 225 5.10 9.74 -0.22
CA GLY A 225 4.15 9.75 0.90
C GLY A 225 4.54 8.75 1.98
N ASP A 226 4.85 7.51 1.60
CA ASP A 226 5.28 6.46 2.52
C ASP A 226 6.62 6.77 3.19
N LEU A 227 7.58 7.34 2.48
CA LEU A 227 8.84 7.81 3.04
C LEU A 227 8.61 8.86 4.14
N LEU A 228 7.75 9.84 3.87
CA LEU A 228 7.45 10.90 4.84
C LEU A 228 6.63 10.39 6.04
N LEU A 229 5.73 9.42 5.82
CA LEU A 229 5.03 8.73 6.89
C LEU A 229 5.99 7.88 7.73
N ALA A 230 6.97 7.18 7.13
CA ALA A 230 7.99 6.45 7.86
C ALA A 230 8.88 7.38 8.72
N ARG A 231 9.16 8.59 8.24
CA ARG A 231 9.81 9.65 9.04
C ARG A 231 8.93 10.09 10.21
N ALA A 232 7.64 10.27 9.98
CA ALA A 232 6.67 10.65 11.01
C ALA A 232 6.49 9.56 12.07
N ASP A 233 6.45 8.28 11.66
CA ASP A 233 6.35 7.11 12.55
C ASP A 233 7.64 6.91 13.37
N GLY A 234 8.76 7.49 12.97
CA GLY A 234 10.08 7.24 13.55
C GLY A 234 10.56 5.78 13.40
N SER A 235 10.00 5.05 12.44
CA SER A 235 10.25 3.63 12.21
C SER A 235 10.40 3.32 10.73
N PRO A 236 11.46 2.56 10.34
CA PRO A 236 11.59 2.07 8.99
C PRO A 236 10.63 0.90 8.67
N GLN A 237 10.08 0.26 9.70
CA GLN A 237 9.11 -0.83 9.53
C GLN A 237 7.72 -0.28 9.26
N ARG A 238 7.07 -0.81 8.23
CA ARG A 238 5.69 -0.46 7.85
C ARG A 238 4.75 -1.57 8.22
N PHE A 239 3.62 -1.20 8.82
CA PHE A 239 2.61 -2.14 9.29
C PHE A 239 1.21 -1.82 8.74
N TYR A 240 1.10 -0.85 7.84
CA TYR A 240 -0.12 -0.45 7.15
C TYR A 240 0.21 -0.05 5.71
N SER A 241 -0.78 -0.12 4.82
CA SER A 241 -0.66 0.28 3.42
C SER A 241 -1.63 1.41 3.11
N LEU A 242 -1.09 2.59 2.84
CA LEU A 242 -1.89 3.71 2.33
C LEU A 242 -2.37 3.43 0.90
N SER A 243 -1.52 2.82 0.07
CA SER A 243 -1.86 2.46 -1.31
C SER A 243 -3.04 1.49 -1.38
N ALA A 244 -3.17 0.57 -0.42
CA ALA A 244 -4.31 -0.33 -0.34
C ALA A 244 -5.62 0.41 -0.11
N GLN A 245 -5.62 1.40 0.78
CA GLN A 245 -6.80 2.21 1.05
C GLN A 245 -7.12 3.14 -0.13
N ILE A 246 -6.11 3.76 -0.75
CA ILE A 246 -6.28 4.55 -1.98
C ILE A 246 -6.91 3.70 -3.10
N GLN A 247 -6.48 2.44 -3.27
CA GLN A 247 -7.04 1.55 -4.29
C GLN A 247 -8.53 1.26 -4.04
N ARG A 248 -8.94 1.04 -2.80
CA ARG A 248 -10.36 0.87 -2.43
C ARG A 248 -11.19 2.11 -2.75
N GLU A 249 -10.60 3.30 -2.67
CA GLU A 249 -11.21 4.61 -2.89
C GLU A 249 -10.70 5.28 -4.17
N ARG A 250 -10.24 4.49 -5.15
CA ARG A 250 -9.53 4.98 -6.34
C ARG A 250 -10.22 6.14 -7.04
N LYS A 251 -11.55 6.06 -7.17
CA LYS A 251 -12.32 7.14 -7.79
C LYS A 251 -12.25 8.44 -6.97
N ALA A 252 -12.45 8.37 -5.66
CA ALA A 252 -12.38 9.53 -4.78
C ALA A 252 -10.98 10.17 -4.77
N TYR A 253 -9.93 9.35 -4.85
CA TYR A 253 -8.54 9.79 -4.98
C TYR A 253 -8.32 10.65 -6.23
N TYR A 254 -8.75 10.19 -7.41
CA TYR A 254 -8.58 10.98 -8.63
C TYR A 254 -9.49 12.21 -8.64
N ASP A 255 -10.71 12.11 -8.12
CA ASP A 255 -11.64 13.23 -8.03
C ASP A 255 -11.08 14.35 -7.12
N ILE A 256 -10.48 14.02 -5.97
CA ILE A 256 -9.89 15.03 -5.08
C ILE A 256 -8.61 15.62 -5.65
N LEU A 257 -7.75 14.83 -6.31
CA LEU A 257 -6.57 15.33 -7.01
C LEU A 257 -6.96 16.35 -8.09
N GLU A 258 -7.87 15.97 -9.01
CA GLU A 258 -8.33 16.86 -10.08
C GLU A 258 -8.88 18.17 -9.51
N ARG A 259 -9.70 18.07 -8.46
CA ARG A 259 -10.32 19.23 -7.83
C ARG A 259 -9.29 20.15 -7.16
N THR A 260 -8.33 19.59 -6.42
CA THR A 260 -7.27 20.35 -5.75
C THR A 260 -6.35 21.02 -6.76
N GLN A 261 -5.94 20.31 -7.79
CA GLN A 261 -5.02 20.81 -8.83
C GLN A 261 -5.63 21.91 -9.72
N LYS A 262 -6.96 22.11 -9.68
CA LYS A 262 -7.70 23.14 -10.43
C LYS A 262 -8.23 24.29 -9.56
N ARG A 263 -7.88 24.32 -8.28
CA ARG A 263 -8.36 25.35 -7.33
C ARG A 263 -7.20 26.24 -6.84
N SER A 264 -7.47 26.93 -5.74
CA SER A 264 -6.51 27.80 -5.08
C SER A 264 -5.40 27.02 -4.36
N MET A 265 -4.42 27.77 -3.83
CA MET A 265 -3.36 27.20 -2.97
C MET A 265 -3.86 26.70 -1.61
N ASP A 266 -5.16 26.81 -1.31
CA ASP A 266 -5.75 26.17 -0.14
C ASP A 266 -5.99 24.68 -0.43
N VAL A 267 -5.25 23.84 0.29
CA VAL A 267 -5.23 22.38 0.13
C VAL A 267 -5.85 21.65 1.34
N THR A 268 -6.66 22.36 2.13
CA THR A 268 -7.32 21.80 3.33
C THR A 268 -8.14 20.55 2.99
N GLU A 269 -8.95 20.59 1.91
CA GLU A 269 -9.78 19.44 1.50
C GLU A 269 -8.91 18.21 1.12
N TRP A 270 -7.78 18.41 0.45
CA TRP A 270 -6.84 17.33 0.13
C TRP A 270 -6.25 16.71 1.39
N LEU A 271 -5.76 17.55 2.30
CA LEU A 271 -5.14 17.08 3.54
C LEU A 271 -6.14 16.38 4.45
N ALA A 272 -7.38 16.86 4.52
CA ALA A 272 -8.46 16.18 5.25
C ALA A 272 -8.71 14.78 4.64
N TRP A 273 -8.86 14.69 3.32
CA TRP A 273 -9.03 13.41 2.63
C TRP A 273 -7.84 12.47 2.86
N PHE A 274 -6.61 13.00 2.78
CA PHE A 274 -5.39 12.22 3.02
C PHE A 274 -5.34 11.63 4.44
N LEU A 275 -5.66 12.44 5.45
CA LEU A 275 -5.71 12.00 6.85
C LEU A 275 -6.81 10.96 7.09
N ASP A 276 -8.01 11.17 6.53
CA ASP A 276 -9.11 10.21 6.63
C ASP A 276 -8.77 8.87 5.97
N THR A 277 -8.12 8.91 4.81
CA THR A 277 -7.66 7.72 4.10
C THR A 277 -6.57 6.99 4.90
N LEU A 278 -5.63 7.73 5.49
CA LEU A 278 -4.59 7.18 6.37
C LEU A 278 -5.20 6.55 7.63
N HIS A 279 -6.20 7.19 8.25
CA HIS A 279 -6.89 6.63 9.40
C HIS A 279 -7.54 5.28 9.07
N ARG A 280 -8.27 5.18 7.94
CA ARG A 280 -8.85 3.90 7.49
C ARG A 280 -7.80 2.85 7.15
N ALA A 281 -6.64 3.25 6.62
CA ALA A 281 -5.53 2.32 6.38
C ALA A 281 -4.98 1.75 7.69
N LEU A 282 -4.88 2.56 8.74
CA LEU A 282 -4.46 2.14 10.08
C LEU A 282 -5.48 1.21 10.74
N ASP A 283 -6.77 1.50 10.61
CA ASP A 283 -7.84 0.62 11.12
C ASP A 283 -7.80 -0.75 10.43
N HIS A 284 -7.62 -0.76 9.10
CA HIS A 284 -7.46 -2.02 8.37
C HIS A 284 -6.21 -2.81 8.82
N ALA A 285 -5.11 -2.13 9.07
CA ALA A 285 -3.89 -2.76 9.57
C ALA A 285 -4.09 -3.42 10.94
N GLN A 286 -4.91 -2.84 11.82
CA GLN A 286 -5.25 -3.46 13.10
C GLN A 286 -6.01 -4.77 12.91
N HIS A 287 -6.96 -4.84 11.99
CA HIS A 287 -7.65 -6.09 11.65
C HIS A 287 -6.70 -7.15 11.08
N THR A 288 -5.76 -6.72 10.23
CA THR A 288 -4.72 -7.62 9.69
C THR A 288 -3.82 -8.17 10.81
N LEU A 289 -3.42 -7.32 11.75
CA LEU A 289 -2.64 -7.73 12.92
C LEU A 289 -3.43 -8.73 13.79
N ASP A 290 -4.73 -8.50 14.01
CA ASP A 290 -5.59 -9.44 14.74
C ASP A 290 -5.61 -10.82 14.09
N ALA A 291 -5.71 -10.88 12.76
CA ALA A 291 -5.65 -12.15 12.04
C ALA A 291 -4.30 -12.86 12.21
N VAL A 292 -3.18 -12.11 12.10
CA VAL A 292 -1.83 -12.65 12.32
C VAL A 292 -1.67 -13.20 13.75
N LEU A 293 -2.11 -12.44 14.75
CA LEU A 293 -2.03 -12.85 16.15
C LEU A 293 -2.91 -14.08 16.44
N THR A 294 -4.10 -14.10 15.89
CA THR A 294 -5.03 -15.26 16.02
C THR A 294 -4.40 -16.52 15.42
N LYS A 295 -3.81 -16.40 14.23
CA LYS A 295 -3.11 -17.53 13.58
C LYS A 295 -1.92 -18.01 14.41
N ALA A 296 -1.12 -17.09 14.95
CA ALA A 296 0.02 -17.43 15.78
C ALA A 296 -0.40 -18.15 17.08
N ARG A 297 -1.42 -17.63 17.78
CA ARG A 297 -1.96 -18.25 19.01
C ARG A 297 -2.54 -19.66 18.71
N PHE A 298 -3.21 -19.80 17.58
CA PHE A 298 -3.70 -21.10 17.13
C PHE A 298 -2.55 -22.09 16.98
N TRP A 299 -1.51 -21.76 16.24
CA TRP A 299 -0.39 -22.66 16.03
C TRP A 299 0.43 -22.92 17.30
N GLN A 300 0.55 -21.95 18.20
CA GLN A 300 1.17 -22.14 19.50
C GLN A 300 0.38 -23.16 20.34
N ARG A 301 -0.94 -23.06 20.36
CA ARG A 301 -1.80 -24.02 21.09
C ARG A 301 -1.64 -25.45 20.57
N TRP A 302 -1.54 -25.61 19.28
CA TRP A 302 -1.50 -26.92 18.62
C TRP A 302 -0.09 -27.37 18.24
N ALA A 303 0.96 -26.72 18.74
CA ALA A 303 2.37 -26.99 18.40
C ALA A 303 2.81 -28.44 18.65
N THR A 304 2.27 -29.08 19.69
CA THR A 304 2.59 -30.46 20.05
C THR A 304 1.66 -31.51 19.41
N THR A 305 0.61 -31.07 18.69
CA THR A 305 -0.35 -31.97 18.07
C THR A 305 0.17 -32.44 16.71
N PRO A 306 0.36 -33.76 16.50
CA PRO A 306 0.83 -34.25 15.22
C PRO A 306 -0.25 -34.08 14.15
N LEU A 307 0.00 -33.20 13.20
CA LEU A 307 -0.87 -32.91 12.06
C LEU A 307 -0.17 -33.30 10.76
N ASN A 308 -0.93 -33.83 9.80
CA ASN A 308 -0.38 -34.09 8.47
C ASN A 308 -0.36 -32.82 7.60
N GLU A 309 0.44 -32.84 6.52
CA GLU A 309 0.61 -31.66 5.64
C GLU A 309 -0.70 -31.13 5.05
N ARG A 310 -1.67 -32.01 4.73
CA ARG A 310 -2.99 -31.58 4.21
C ARG A 310 -3.80 -30.85 5.27
N GLN A 311 -3.75 -31.33 6.52
CA GLN A 311 -4.42 -30.68 7.66
C GLN A 311 -3.80 -29.31 7.91
N VAL A 312 -2.46 -29.20 7.98
CA VAL A 312 -1.75 -27.92 8.14
C VAL A 312 -2.11 -26.94 7.02
N LYS A 313 -2.04 -27.38 5.76
CA LYS A 313 -2.38 -26.54 4.61
C LYS A 313 -3.80 -26.00 4.67
N LEU A 314 -4.76 -26.83 5.05
CA LEU A 314 -6.14 -26.38 5.11
C LEU A 314 -6.42 -25.51 6.32
N LEU A 315 -5.88 -25.83 7.49
CA LEU A 315 -6.00 -25.00 8.68
C LEU A 315 -5.43 -23.61 8.43
N ASN A 316 -4.27 -23.51 7.76
CA ASN A 316 -3.73 -22.22 7.29
C ASN A 316 -4.71 -21.48 6.39
N LYS A 317 -5.33 -22.18 5.43
CA LYS A 317 -6.31 -21.56 4.52
C LYS A 317 -7.55 -21.04 5.26
N VAL A 318 -7.99 -21.74 6.31
CA VAL A 318 -9.11 -21.31 7.16
C VAL A 318 -8.72 -20.10 8.01
N LEU A 319 -7.53 -20.10 8.58
CA LEU A 319 -6.98 -18.99 9.38
C LEU A 319 -6.71 -17.73 8.55
N ASP A 320 -6.36 -17.89 7.28
CA ASP A 320 -6.12 -16.78 6.35
C ASP A 320 -7.42 -16.14 5.78
N GLY A 321 -8.57 -16.55 6.29
CA GLY A 321 -9.87 -16.05 5.87
C GLY A 321 -10.51 -16.93 4.79
N PHE A 322 -11.27 -17.91 5.24
CA PHE A 322 -12.00 -18.81 4.37
C PHE A 322 -13.43 -18.34 4.15
N GLU A 323 -13.79 -18.04 2.90
CA GLU A 323 -15.14 -17.62 2.58
C GLU A 323 -16.15 -18.78 2.60
N GLY A 324 -17.20 -18.61 3.40
CA GLY A 324 -18.32 -19.53 3.52
C GLY A 324 -18.04 -20.71 4.47
N LYS A 325 -18.98 -21.69 4.48
CA LYS A 325 -18.93 -22.83 5.40
C LYS A 325 -17.88 -23.86 4.96
N LEU A 326 -17.03 -24.30 5.88
CA LEU A 326 -16.11 -25.41 5.67
C LEU A 326 -16.90 -26.73 5.71
N THR A 327 -16.97 -27.42 4.58
CA THR A 327 -17.62 -28.72 4.43
C THR A 327 -16.61 -29.79 3.97
N SER A 328 -16.93 -31.06 4.11
CA SER A 328 -16.06 -32.17 3.64
C SER A 328 -15.77 -32.08 2.13
N SER A 329 -16.75 -31.65 1.33
CA SER A 329 -16.57 -31.48 -0.11
C SER A 329 -15.61 -30.32 -0.45
N LYS A 330 -15.71 -29.18 0.26
CA LYS A 330 -14.75 -28.07 0.11
C LYS A 330 -13.35 -28.48 0.58
N TRP A 331 -13.25 -29.24 1.68
CA TRP A 331 -11.98 -29.80 2.13
C TRP A 331 -11.32 -30.63 1.03
N ALA A 332 -12.07 -31.62 0.48
CA ALA A 332 -11.57 -32.49 -0.58
C ALA A 332 -11.04 -31.70 -1.79
N ALA A 333 -11.79 -30.66 -2.20
CA ALA A 333 -11.41 -29.81 -3.32
C ALA A 333 -10.12 -29.00 -3.05
N ILE A 334 -10.00 -28.39 -1.87
CA ILE A 334 -8.82 -27.56 -1.49
C ILE A 334 -7.58 -28.43 -1.27
N ALA A 335 -7.76 -29.56 -0.55
CA ALA A 335 -6.68 -30.51 -0.27
C ALA A 335 -6.33 -31.42 -1.45
N LYS A 336 -7.09 -31.33 -2.56
CA LYS A 336 -6.94 -32.19 -3.75
C LYS A 336 -6.89 -33.68 -3.39
N CYS A 337 -7.82 -34.13 -2.57
CA CYS A 337 -7.92 -35.52 -2.11
C CYS A 337 -9.33 -36.08 -2.31
N SER A 338 -9.48 -37.41 -2.08
CA SER A 338 -10.79 -38.04 -2.16
C SER A 338 -11.72 -37.60 -1.00
N PRO A 339 -13.04 -37.60 -1.18
CA PRO A 339 -14.00 -37.31 -0.11
C PRO A 339 -13.79 -38.13 1.17
N ASP A 340 -13.43 -39.41 1.05
CA ASP A 340 -13.16 -40.29 2.19
C ASP A 340 -11.89 -39.85 2.95
N THR A 341 -10.85 -39.41 2.22
CA THR A 341 -9.62 -38.87 2.83
C THR A 341 -9.91 -37.57 3.56
N ALA A 342 -10.70 -36.69 2.93
CA ALA A 342 -11.13 -35.44 3.56
C ALA A 342 -11.91 -35.70 4.85
N LEU A 343 -12.83 -36.62 4.82
CA LEU A 343 -13.64 -36.97 6.01
C LEU A 343 -12.80 -37.59 7.13
N ARG A 344 -11.77 -38.41 6.80
CA ARG A 344 -10.82 -38.93 7.80
C ARG A 344 -10.00 -37.82 8.43
N ASP A 345 -9.46 -36.90 7.63
CA ASP A 345 -8.69 -35.74 8.13
C ASP A 345 -9.56 -34.87 9.06
N ILE A 346 -10.82 -34.59 8.68
CA ILE A 346 -11.78 -33.85 9.51
C ILE A 346 -12.08 -34.58 10.83
N ASN A 347 -12.39 -35.88 10.77
CA ASN A 347 -12.72 -36.65 11.97
C ASN A 347 -11.54 -36.72 12.94
N ASP A 348 -10.32 -36.83 12.44
CA ASP A 348 -9.11 -36.78 13.26
C ASP A 348 -8.97 -35.41 13.96
N LEU A 349 -9.20 -34.32 13.26
CA LEU A 349 -9.17 -32.96 13.83
C LEU A 349 -10.30 -32.71 14.84
N LEU A 350 -11.51 -33.29 14.61
CA LEU A 350 -12.59 -33.24 15.58
C LEU A 350 -12.25 -34.03 16.86
N THR A 351 -11.65 -35.21 16.70
CA THR A 351 -11.26 -36.06 17.84
C THR A 351 -10.18 -35.38 18.67
N ARG A 352 -9.25 -34.64 18.03
CA ARG A 352 -8.21 -33.89 18.70
C ARG A 352 -8.69 -32.54 19.26
N GLY A 353 -9.95 -32.15 18.96
CA GLY A 353 -10.52 -30.89 19.41
C GLY A 353 -9.99 -29.65 18.64
N VAL A 354 -9.30 -29.84 17.50
CA VAL A 354 -8.83 -28.72 16.64
C VAL A 354 -9.98 -28.10 15.87
N LEU A 355 -10.93 -28.93 15.44
CA LEU A 355 -12.19 -28.50 14.83
C LEU A 355 -13.38 -28.86 15.74
N ARG A 356 -14.45 -28.10 15.55
CA ARG A 356 -15.79 -28.45 16.06
C ARG A 356 -16.82 -28.44 14.93
N LYS A 357 -17.95 -29.10 15.13
CA LYS A 357 -19.08 -28.96 14.23
C LYS A 357 -19.74 -27.60 14.48
N SER A 358 -20.09 -26.91 13.42
CA SER A 358 -20.82 -25.65 13.53
C SER A 358 -22.26 -25.90 13.98
N ASP A 359 -22.77 -25.09 14.90
CA ASP A 359 -24.14 -25.14 15.43
C ASP A 359 -25.21 -24.74 14.40
N ALA A 360 -24.80 -24.15 13.27
CA ALA A 360 -25.69 -23.72 12.20
C ALA A 360 -26.28 -24.95 11.47
N GLY A 361 -27.43 -25.39 11.88
CA GLY A 361 -28.20 -26.47 11.25
C GLY A 361 -28.46 -26.23 9.76
N GLY A 362 -28.25 -27.24 8.93
CA GLY A 362 -28.49 -27.24 7.49
C GLY A 362 -28.32 -28.63 6.90
N ARG A 363 -28.66 -28.79 5.60
CA ARG A 363 -28.57 -30.08 4.89
C ARG A 363 -27.13 -30.63 4.76
N SER A 364 -26.10 -29.88 5.08
CA SER A 364 -24.69 -30.31 5.07
C SER A 364 -24.01 -29.94 6.38
N THR A 365 -23.30 -30.88 7.00
CA THR A 365 -22.48 -30.64 8.17
C THR A 365 -21.34 -29.65 7.79
N SER A 366 -21.20 -28.59 8.56
CA SER A 366 -20.07 -27.63 8.47
C SER A 366 -19.21 -27.69 9.72
N TYR A 367 -17.96 -27.30 9.56
CA TYR A 367 -16.95 -27.36 10.58
C TYR A 367 -16.35 -25.97 10.77
N GLU A 368 -15.85 -25.69 11.95
CA GLU A 368 -15.16 -24.46 12.29
C GLU A 368 -13.99 -24.75 13.23
N LEU A 369 -13.05 -23.83 13.29
CA LEU A 369 -11.96 -23.93 14.25
C LEU A 369 -12.55 -23.95 15.67
N ASN A 370 -11.99 -24.76 16.54
CA ASN A 370 -12.41 -24.76 17.93
C ASN A 370 -11.84 -23.50 18.58
N ASP A 371 -12.74 -22.64 19.08
CA ASP A 371 -12.38 -21.32 19.60
C ASP A 371 -11.31 -21.43 20.68
N LEU A 372 -10.41 -20.47 20.65
CA LEU A 372 -9.50 -20.22 21.77
C LEU A 372 -10.37 -19.71 22.91
N PRO A 373 -10.29 -20.26 24.14
CA PRO A 373 -10.80 -19.54 25.29
C PRO A 373 -10.08 -18.21 25.37
N GLU A 374 -10.84 -17.14 25.61
CA GLU A 374 -10.35 -15.77 25.80
C GLU A 374 -9.23 -15.69 26.84
#